data_91a7ee7016c692b860b2ba166fd25ee8
#
_entry.id   91a7ee7016c692b860b2ba166fd25ee8
#
_cell.length_a   1.000
_cell.length_b   1.000
_cell.length_c   1.000
_cell.angle_alpha   90.00
_cell.angle_beta   90.00
_cell.angle_gamma   90.00
#
_symmetry.space_group_name_H-M   'P 1'
#
loop_
_entity.id
_entity.type
_entity.pdbx_description
1 polymer ?
#
loop_
_entity_poly.entity_id
_entity_poly.type
_entity_poly.pdbx_seq_one_letter_code
_entity_poly.pdbx_strand_id
1 'polypeptide(L)'
;MSTLIPEFTLPKDFCADAREAYTIPARFYTHQAAFEHEKEQVFATSWICVAHRSELAQPNDYITREIIGENILVVRGRDNVLRAFYNVCPHRGHQLLAGDGRAKNVITCPYHAWAFKLDGELAHARNCENVQNFDKENSHLVPVRVEEYAGFIYVNLDSQAGTVEDQLPGLGAKVREACPQVDDLKLAARFVTRTPANWKNIVDNYLECYHCGPAHPGFADSVQVDRYWHTLHGNWTLQFGYARPSEQSFKFEEGKESSFHGIWLWPCTMFNMPPLEGMMTVIYEFPVDAETTLQHYDIYFTNTDLSDEQLKLIDWYRDVFRPEDLRLVESVQKGLKSRGYRGQGRIMADG
;
A
#
# COMPACT_ATOMS: atom_id res chain seq x y z
N MET A 1 -9.14 -14.89 21.79
CA MET A 1 -8.28 -13.89 22.46
C MET A 1 -6.84 -14.33 22.23
N SER A 2 -6.15 -13.68 21.29
CA SER A 2 -4.73 -13.94 21.08
C SER A 2 -3.98 -13.42 22.32
N THR A 3 -3.31 -14.31 23.03
CA THR A 3 -2.42 -13.92 24.13
C THR A 3 -1.18 -13.31 23.51
N LEU A 4 -1.10 -11.96 23.53
CA LEU A 4 0.15 -11.26 23.25
C LEU A 4 1.28 -11.95 24.01
N ILE A 5 2.33 -12.35 23.30
CA ILE A 5 3.55 -12.81 23.93
C ILE A 5 4.01 -11.65 24.84
N PRO A 6 4.24 -11.85 26.15
CA PRO A 6 4.56 -10.75 27.07
C PRO A 6 5.71 -9.84 26.61
N GLU A 7 6.61 -10.39 25.84
CA GLU A 7 7.77 -9.76 25.19
C GLU A 7 7.39 -8.67 24.16
N PHE A 8 6.17 -8.74 23.58
CA PHE A 8 5.64 -7.78 22.59
C PHE A 8 4.50 -6.91 23.14
N THR A 9 4.37 -6.79 24.43
CA THR A 9 3.50 -5.81 25.05
C THR A 9 4.15 -4.43 24.99
N LEU A 10 3.36 -3.40 24.59
CA LEU A 10 3.84 -2.02 24.65
C LEU A 10 4.26 -1.65 26.06
N PRO A 11 5.29 -0.80 26.24
CA PRO A 11 5.69 -0.30 27.54
C PRO A 11 4.51 0.39 28.26
N LYS A 12 4.52 0.35 29.60
CA LYS A 12 3.48 1.01 30.41
C LYS A 12 3.48 2.54 30.27
N ASP A 13 4.61 3.09 29.88
CA ASP A 13 4.87 4.50 29.61
C ASP A 13 4.68 4.88 28.15
N PHE A 14 4.09 4.00 27.33
CA PHE A 14 3.67 4.36 25.98
C PHE A 14 2.66 5.51 26.04
N CYS A 15 2.99 6.62 25.44
CA CYS A 15 2.28 7.87 25.55
C CYS A 15 1.93 8.43 24.17
N ALA A 16 0.70 8.98 24.03
CA ALA A 16 0.25 9.64 22.81
C ALA A 16 0.71 11.11 22.72
N ASP A 17 1.16 11.72 23.82
CA ASP A 17 1.74 13.08 23.78
C ASP A 17 3.16 13.05 23.22
N ALA A 18 3.36 13.56 22.01
CA ALA A 18 4.66 13.58 21.36
C ALA A 18 5.78 14.21 22.19
N ARG A 19 5.45 15.16 23.07
CA ARG A 19 6.42 15.84 23.96
C ARG A 19 7.00 14.90 25.03
N GLU A 20 6.31 13.81 25.34
CA GLU A 20 6.72 12.80 26.31
C GLU A 20 7.01 11.44 25.69
N ALA A 21 6.59 11.23 24.42
CA ALA A 21 6.61 9.95 23.74
C ALA A 21 8.03 9.45 23.41
N TYR A 22 8.14 8.15 23.37
CA TYR A 22 9.28 7.41 22.83
C TYR A 22 8.83 6.62 21.60
N THR A 23 9.77 6.27 20.74
CA THR A 23 9.52 5.34 19.62
C THR A 23 9.04 3.99 20.15
N ILE A 24 8.36 3.22 19.33
CA ILE A 24 8.06 1.83 19.62
C ILE A 24 9.40 1.08 19.86
N PRO A 25 9.48 0.14 20.83
CA PRO A 25 10.72 -0.59 21.09
C PRO A 25 11.27 -1.33 19.87
N ALA A 26 12.59 -1.29 19.68
CA ALA A 26 13.30 -1.87 18.54
C ALA A 26 12.92 -3.33 18.24
N ARG A 27 12.56 -4.14 19.25
CA ARG A 27 12.13 -5.52 19.07
C ARG A 27 10.91 -5.68 18.17
N PHE A 28 10.03 -4.68 18.11
CA PHE A 28 8.86 -4.70 17.22
C PHE A 28 9.24 -4.53 15.74
N TYR A 29 10.42 -4.01 15.44
CA TYR A 29 10.93 -3.82 14.08
C TYR A 29 11.91 -4.91 13.64
N THR A 30 12.38 -5.75 14.56
CA THR A 30 13.51 -6.65 14.27
C THR A 30 13.23 -8.12 14.54
N HIS A 31 12.16 -8.45 15.28
CA HIS A 31 11.84 -9.82 15.64
C HIS A 31 10.75 -10.41 14.75
N GLN A 32 11.03 -11.56 14.15
CA GLN A 32 10.07 -12.27 13.30
C GLN A 32 8.76 -12.60 14.04
N ALA A 33 8.82 -12.92 15.35
CA ALA A 33 7.63 -13.21 16.14
C ALA A 33 6.67 -12.00 16.27
N ALA A 34 7.20 -10.76 16.29
CA ALA A 34 6.38 -9.56 16.23
C ALA A 34 5.66 -9.47 14.89
N PHE A 35 6.38 -9.71 13.81
CA PHE A 35 5.82 -9.70 12.46
C PHE A 35 4.74 -10.78 12.27
N GLU A 36 4.96 -12.02 12.76
CA GLU A 36 3.92 -13.07 12.68
C GLU A 36 2.65 -12.67 13.43
N HIS A 37 2.79 -11.95 14.54
CA HIS A 37 1.62 -11.41 15.25
C HIS A 37 0.94 -10.29 14.44
N GLU A 38 1.69 -9.39 13.82
CA GLU A 38 1.18 -8.32 12.96
C GLU A 38 0.46 -8.87 11.73
N LYS A 39 0.94 -9.97 11.14
CA LYS A 39 0.25 -10.64 10.02
C LYS A 39 -1.20 -10.96 10.39
N GLU A 40 -1.41 -11.58 11.55
CA GLU A 40 -2.74 -12.03 11.98
C GLU A 40 -3.61 -10.89 12.53
N GLN A 41 -3.03 -9.94 13.26
CA GLN A 41 -3.80 -8.94 14.00
C GLN A 41 -3.92 -7.60 13.26
N VAL A 42 -3.07 -7.36 12.28
CA VAL A 42 -3.05 -6.11 11.51
C VAL A 42 -3.42 -6.37 10.07
N PHE A 43 -2.59 -7.11 9.34
CA PHE A 43 -2.75 -7.22 7.88
C PHE A 43 -3.91 -8.12 7.47
N ALA A 44 -4.13 -9.24 8.17
CA ALA A 44 -5.23 -10.15 7.84
C ALA A 44 -6.62 -9.57 8.15
N THR A 45 -6.69 -8.56 9.02
CA THR A 45 -7.95 -7.93 9.46
C THR A 45 -8.18 -6.53 8.91
N SER A 46 -7.23 -5.98 8.16
CA SER A 46 -7.32 -4.63 7.61
C SER A 46 -7.64 -4.64 6.11
N TRP A 47 -8.30 -3.59 5.66
CA TRP A 47 -8.40 -3.28 4.23
C TRP A 47 -7.05 -2.80 3.71
N ILE A 48 -6.49 -3.54 2.77
CA ILE A 48 -5.21 -3.24 2.12
C ILE A 48 -5.49 -2.69 0.72
N CYS A 49 -5.02 -1.48 0.45
CA CYS A 49 -5.07 -0.90 -0.89
C CYS A 49 -4.08 -1.65 -1.80
N VAL A 50 -4.51 -2.08 -2.98
CA VAL A 50 -3.71 -2.95 -3.86
C VAL A 50 -3.53 -2.42 -5.28
N ALA A 51 -4.38 -1.49 -5.73
CA ALA A 51 -4.29 -0.92 -7.08
C ALA A 51 -5.20 0.30 -7.21
N HIS A 52 -4.97 1.11 -8.23
CA HIS A 52 -5.96 2.07 -8.72
C HIS A 52 -6.97 1.38 -9.65
N ARG A 53 -8.22 1.85 -9.68
CA ARG A 53 -9.30 1.29 -10.51
C ARG A 53 -8.97 1.17 -11.99
N SER A 54 -8.10 2.06 -12.51
CA SER A 54 -7.70 2.05 -13.92
C SER A 54 -6.88 0.82 -14.32
N GLU A 55 -6.30 0.10 -13.36
CA GLU A 55 -5.55 -1.13 -13.62
C GLU A 55 -6.48 -2.33 -13.87
N LEU A 56 -7.75 -2.22 -13.46
CA LEU A 56 -8.80 -3.22 -13.65
C LEU A 56 -10.01 -2.60 -14.37
N ALA A 57 -9.76 -1.74 -15.38
CA ALA A 57 -10.81 -0.93 -16.02
C ALA A 57 -11.74 -1.74 -16.93
N GLN A 58 -11.27 -2.82 -17.50
CA GLN A 58 -11.99 -3.61 -18.48
C GLN A 58 -12.34 -5.01 -17.96
N PRO A 59 -13.46 -5.60 -18.40
CA PRO A 59 -13.74 -6.99 -18.13
C PRO A 59 -12.55 -7.89 -18.50
N ASN A 60 -12.26 -8.86 -17.65
CA ASN A 60 -11.15 -9.80 -17.69
C ASN A 60 -9.78 -9.24 -17.26
N ASP A 61 -9.65 -7.93 -16.97
CA ASP A 61 -8.42 -7.42 -16.38
C ASP A 61 -8.21 -8.06 -15.01
N TYR A 62 -6.95 -8.40 -14.70
CA TYR A 62 -6.58 -8.95 -13.40
C TYR A 62 -5.24 -8.40 -12.93
N ILE A 63 -5.07 -8.41 -11.61
CA ILE A 63 -3.80 -8.17 -10.93
C ILE A 63 -3.54 -9.28 -9.91
N THR A 64 -2.28 -9.53 -9.60
CA THR A 64 -1.90 -10.36 -8.45
C THR A 64 -1.04 -9.56 -7.49
N ARG A 65 -1.31 -9.70 -6.19
CA ARG A 65 -0.53 -9.05 -5.11
C ARG A 65 -0.20 -10.07 -4.03
N GLU A 66 1.01 -9.97 -3.51
CA GLU A 66 1.42 -10.75 -2.35
C GLU A 66 1.21 -9.92 -1.08
N ILE A 67 0.39 -10.40 -0.17
CA ILE A 67 0.03 -9.75 1.09
C ILE A 67 0.36 -10.73 2.21
N ILE A 68 1.37 -10.42 3.03
CA ILE A 68 1.81 -11.24 4.18
C ILE A 68 2.07 -12.73 3.86
N GLY A 69 2.53 -13.01 2.63
CA GLY A 69 2.79 -14.37 2.14
C GLY A 69 1.62 -15.04 1.43
N GLU A 70 0.43 -14.42 1.44
CA GLU A 70 -0.71 -14.88 0.65
C GLU A 70 -0.72 -14.21 -0.73
N ASN A 71 -0.81 -15.00 -1.78
CA ASN A 71 -0.95 -14.46 -3.14
C ASN A 71 -2.43 -14.25 -3.46
N ILE A 72 -2.82 -13.00 -3.68
CA ILE A 72 -4.20 -12.60 -3.93
C ILE A 72 -4.38 -12.22 -5.40
N LEU A 73 -5.39 -12.79 -6.02
CA LEU A 73 -5.85 -12.47 -7.36
C LEU A 73 -7.07 -11.56 -7.27
N VAL A 74 -7.02 -10.41 -7.91
CA VAL A 74 -8.18 -9.54 -8.12
C VAL A 74 -8.49 -9.52 -9.60
N VAL A 75 -9.75 -9.74 -9.97
CA VAL A 75 -10.19 -9.80 -11.35
C VAL A 75 -11.52 -9.08 -11.56
N ARG A 76 -11.63 -8.36 -12.66
CA ARG A 76 -12.93 -7.82 -13.11
C ARG A 76 -13.62 -8.87 -13.98
N GLY A 77 -14.74 -9.38 -13.50
CA GLY A 77 -15.55 -10.35 -14.22
C GLY A 77 -16.14 -9.78 -15.52
N ARG A 78 -16.67 -10.66 -16.37
CA ARG A 78 -17.35 -10.26 -17.63
C ARG A 78 -18.63 -9.47 -17.37
N ASP A 79 -19.22 -9.64 -16.20
CA ASP A 79 -20.35 -8.88 -15.68
C ASP A 79 -19.95 -7.53 -15.08
N ASN A 80 -18.69 -7.13 -15.25
CA ASN A 80 -18.08 -5.91 -14.72
C ASN A 80 -17.98 -5.85 -13.19
N VAL A 81 -18.17 -6.97 -12.49
CA VAL A 81 -18.05 -7.05 -11.03
C VAL A 81 -16.61 -7.40 -10.65
N LEU A 82 -16.03 -6.65 -9.71
CA LEU A 82 -14.74 -6.99 -9.09
C LEU A 82 -14.91 -8.18 -8.14
N ARG A 83 -13.96 -9.11 -8.21
CA ARG A 83 -13.84 -10.24 -7.32
C ARG A 83 -12.39 -10.45 -6.95
N ALA A 84 -12.16 -10.96 -5.75
CA ALA A 84 -10.83 -11.37 -5.32
C ALA A 84 -10.86 -12.79 -4.77
N PHE A 85 -9.74 -13.48 -4.93
CA PHE A 85 -9.56 -14.86 -4.52
C PHE A 85 -8.13 -15.07 -4.02
N TYR A 86 -7.93 -16.05 -3.14
CA TYR A 86 -6.61 -16.62 -2.97
C TYR A 86 -6.18 -17.23 -4.31
N ASN A 87 -5.02 -16.82 -4.82
CA ASN A 87 -4.52 -17.20 -6.15
C ASN A 87 -3.92 -18.61 -6.14
N VAL A 88 -4.68 -19.56 -5.69
CA VAL A 88 -4.26 -20.96 -5.48
C VAL A 88 -5.30 -21.94 -6.00
N CYS A 89 -4.84 -22.94 -6.73
CA CYS A 89 -5.68 -24.03 -7.22
C CYS A 89 -6.02 -24.99 -6.06
N PRO A 90 -7.30 -25.23 -5.73
CA PRO A 90 -7.69 -26.11 -4.63
C PRO A 90 -7.32 -27.59 -4.85
N HIS A 91 -6.92 -27.96 -6.06
CA HIS A 91 -6.50 -29.32 -6.35
C HIS A 91 -5.19 -29.69 -5.64
N ARG A 92 -4.09 -28.94 -5.90
CA ARG A 92 -2.76 -29.22 -5.32
C ARG A 92 -1.94 -27.95 -5.08
N GLY A 93 -2.57 -26.86 -4.72
CA GLY A 93 -1.90 -25.64 -4.26
C GLY A 93 -1.09 -24.88 -5.31
N HIS A 94 -1.26 -25.14 -6.63
CA HIS A 94 -0.51 -24.40 -7.64
C HIS A 94 -1.07 -22.99 -7.81
N GLN A 95 -0.20 -21.99 -7.91
CA GLN A 95 -0.57 -20.62 -8.27
C GLN A 95 -1.23 -20.58 -9.65
N LEU A 96 -2.29 -19.79 -9.81
CA LEU A 96 -3.10 -19.76 -11.03
C LEU A 96 -2.61 -18.75 -12.05
N LEU A 97 -2.42 -17.50 -11.62
CA LEU A 97 -1.97 -16.40 -12.46
C LEU A 97 -0.77 -15.69 -11.82
N ALA A 98 -0.02 -14.94 -12.62
CA ALA A 98 1.12 -14.16 -12.16
C ALA A 98 1.12 -12.78 -12.80
N GLY A 99 1.54 -11.78 -12.02
CA GLY A 99 1.62 -10.38 -12.47
C GLY A 99 0.24 -9.76 -12.72
N ASP A 100 0.23 -8.79 -13.60
CA ASP A 100 -0.96 -8.04 -14.00
C ASP A 100 -1.24 -8.32 -15.47
N GLY A 101 -2.50 -8.35 -15.88
CA GLY A 101 -2.82 -8.64 -17.28
C GLY A 101 -4.30 -8.83 -17.56
N ARG A 102 -4.57 -9.57 -18.62
CA ARG A 102 -5.93 -9.85 -19.06
C ARG A 102 -6.18 -11.37 -19.12
N ALA A 103 -7.08 -11.85 -18.28
CA ALA A 103 -7.46 -13.25 -18.24
C ALA A 103 -8.28 -13.64 -19.49
N LYS A 104 -8.24 -14.90 -19.83
CA LYS A 104 -9.20 -15.51 -20.77
C LYS A 104 -10.57 -15.62 -20.09
N ASN A 105 -11.54 -16.20 -20.78
CA ASN A 105 -12.88 -16.44 -20.22
C ASN A 105 -12.89 -17.34 -18.98
N VAL A 106 -11.82 -18.11 -18.80
CA VAL A 106 -11.56 -18.96 -17.64
C VAL A 106 -10.10 -18.83 -17.22
N ILE A 107 -9.84 -19.03 -15.95
CA ILE A 107 -8.51 -19.15 -15.35
C ILE A 107 -8.15 -20.62 -15.34
N THR A 108 -7.14 -21.00 -16.10
CA THR A 108 -6.72 -22.41 -16.19
C THR A 108 -5.47 -22.65 -15.39
N CYS A 109 -5.53 -23.58 -14.44
CA CYS A 109 -4.38 -24.01 -13.65
C CYS A 109 -3.32 -24.64 -14.59
N PRO A 110 -2.08 -24.14 -14.59
CA PRO A 110 -1.05 -24.65 -15.49
C PRO A 110 -0.57 -26.05 -15.14
N TYR A 111 -0.90 -26.56 -13.93
CA TYR A 111 -0.43 -27.87 -13.48
C TYR A 111 -1.27 -29.02 -14.06
N HIS A 112 -2.59 -29.03 -13.85
CA HIS A 112 -3.47 -30.13 -14.29
C HIS A 112 -4.68 -29.67 -15.10
N ALA A 113 -4.65 -28.42 -15.58
CA ALA A 113 -5.69 -27.82 -16.42
C ALA A 113 -7.09 -27.76 -15.77
N TRP A 114 -7.17 -27.70 -14.43
CA TRP A 114 -8.42 -27.28 -13.80
C TRP A 114 -8.72 -25.86 -14.23
N ALA A 115 -9.96 -25.60 -14.62
CA ALA A 115 -10.37 -24.32 -15.14
C ALA A 115 -11.47 -23.71 -14.28
N PHE A 116 -11.31 -22.46 -13.93
CA PHE A 116 -12.24 -21.71 -13.08
C PHE A 116 -12.82 -20.55 -13.88
N LYS A 117 -14.11 -20.28 -13.71
CA LYS A 117 -14.72 -19.05 -14.20
C LYS A 117 -14.17 -17.83 -13.46
N LEU A 118 -14.44 -16.63 -13.96
CA LEU A 118 -14.01 -15.39 -13.29
C LEU A 118 -14.82 -15.05 -12.03
N ASP A 119 -15.88 -15.81 -11.75
CA ASP A 119 -16.62 -15.77 -10.49
C ASP A 119 -16.08 -16.77 -9.44
N GLY A 120 -15.04 -17.51 -9.79
CA GLY A 120 -14.39 -18.49 -8.92
C GLY A 120 -14.93 -19.92 -9.04
N GLU A 121 -16.08 -20.14 -9.70
CA GLU A 121 -16.64 -21.49 -9.86
C GLU A 121 -15.73 -22.41 -10.68
N LEU A 122 -15.65 -23.67 -10.30
CA LEU A 122 -14.97 -24.71 -11.09
C LEU A 122 -15.75 -24.98 -12.39
N ALA A 123 -15.22 -24.52 -13.52
CA ALA A 123 -15.80 -24.79 -14.84
C ALA A 123 -15.51 -26.22 -15.32
N HIS A 124 -14.26 -26.67 -15.17
CA HIS A 124 -13.82 -27.97 -15.64
C HIS A 124 -12.69 -28.54 -14.77
N ALA A 125 -12.82 -29.82 -14.43
CA ALA A 125 -11.75 -30.62 -13.85
C ALA A 125 -11.62 -31.91 -14.67
N ARG A 126 -10.45 -32.14 -15.26
CA ARG A 126 -10.21 -33.29 -16.12
C ARG A 126 -10.36 -34.60 -15.34
N ASN A 127 -11.12 -35.57 -15.88
CA ASN A 127 -11.35 -36.92 -15.34
C ASN A 127 -12.03 -36.92 -13.95
N CYS A 128 -12.71 -35.85 -13.57
CA CYS A 128 -13.42 -35.80 -12.28
C CYS A 128 -14.57 -36.83 -12.21
N GLU A 129 -15.10 -37.25 -13.35
CA GLU A 129 -16.10 -38.32 -13.48
C GLU A 129 -15.62 -39.67 -12.97
N ASN A 130 -14.32 -39.91 -12.90
CA ASN A 130 -13.71 -41.14 -12.40
C ASN A 130 -13.49 -41.12 -10.87
N VAL A 131 -13.82 -40.02 -10.20
CA VAL A 131 -13.64 -39.83 -8.76
C VAL A 131 -14.97 -39.99 -8.04
N GLN A 132 -15.05 -40.94 -7.09
CA GLN A 132 -16.26 -41.12 -6.28
C GLN A 132 -16.50 -39.89 -5.42
N ASN A 133 -17.74 -39.39 -5.41
CA ASN A 133 -18.18 -38.25 -4.62
C ASN A 133 -17.35 -36.96 -4.88
N PHE A 134 -16.90 -36.78 -6.13
CA PHE A 134 -16.22 -35.52 -6.47
C PHE A 134 -17.20 -34.37 -6.31
N ASP A 135 -16.87 -33.48 -5.34
CA ASP A 135 -17.67 -32.31 -5.03
C ASP A 135 -17.19 -31.11 -5.87
N LYS A 136 -17.85 -30.92 -7.01
CA LYS A 136 -17.56 -29.80 -7.91
C LYS A 136 -17.94 -28.45 -7.29
N GLU A 137 -19.00 -28.39 -6.49
CA GLU A 137 -19.48 -27.15 -5.90
C GLU A 137 -18.55 -26.62 -4.82
N ASN A 138 -17.94 -27.52 -4.04
CA ASN A 138 -16.93 -27.17 -3.05
C ASN A 138 -15.49 -27.08 -3.60
N SER A 139 -15.32 -27.23 -4.92
CA SER A 139 -14.00 -27.10 -5.59
C SER A 139 -13.83 -25.73 -6.25
N HIS A 140 -14.44 -24.67 -5.73
CA HIS A 140 -14.30 -23.29 -6.20
C HIS A 140 -13.05 -22.59 -5.62
N LEU A 141 -12.67 -21.44 -6.18
CA LEU A 141 -11.63 -20.59 -5.60
C LEU A 141 -12.13 -19.98 -4.29
N VAL A 142 -11.25 -19.92 -3.30
CA VAL A 142 -11.59 -19.31 -2.01
C VAL A 142 -11.66 -17.80 -2.16
N PRO A 143 -12.82 -17.17 -1.87
CA PRO A 143 -12.98 -15.74 -2.07
C PRO A 143 -12.24 -14.92 -1.01
N VAL A 144 -11.82 -13.72 -1.42
CA VAL A 144 -11.29 -12.66 -0.57
C VAL A 144 -12.21 -11.46 -0.70
N ARG A 145 -12.42 -10.71 0.39
CA ARG A 145 -13.18 -9.47 0.33
C ARG A 145 -12.50 -8.47 -0.58
N VAL A 146 -13.27 -7.81 -1.44
CA VAL A 146 -12.77 -6.76 -2.34
C VAL A 146 -13.78 -5.62 -2.41
N GLU A 147 -13.28 -4.39 -2.41
CA GLU A 147 -14.10 -3.19 -2.53
C GLU A 147 -13.38 -2.13 -3.37
N GLU A 148 -14.13 -1.41 -4.19
CA GLU A 148 -13.65 -0.22 -4.91
C GLU A 148 -14.12 1.02 -4.12
N TYR A 149 -13.16 1.82 -3.66
CA TYR A 149 -13.44 3.00 -2.84
C TYR A 149 -12.48 4.14 -3.19
N ALA A 150 -13.00 5.35 -3.37
CA ALA A 150 -12.24 6.57 -3.66
C ALA A 150 -11.24 6.43 -4.83
N GLY A 151 -11.62 5.70 -5.89
CA GLY A 151 -10.78 5.47 -7.07
C GLY A 151 -9.80 4.30 -6.93
N PHE A 152 -9.73 3.65 -5.78
CA PHE A 152 -8.79 2.55 -5.51
C PHE A 152 -9.51 1.24 -5.17
N ILE A 153 -8.76 0.16 -5.30
CA ILE A 153 -9.20 -1.20 -5.03
C ILE A 153 -8.53 -1.68 -3.75
N TYR A 154 -9.34 -2.20 -2.85
CA TYR A 154 -8.91 -2.71 -1.56
C TYR A 154 -9.31 -4.17 -1.42
N VAL A 155 -8.51 -4.93 -0.69
CA VAL A 155 -8.82 -6.32 -0.30
C VAL A 155 -8.69 -6.49 1.21
N ASN A 156 -9.47 -7.44 1.77
CA ASN A 156 -9.37 -7.80 3.17
C ASN A 156 -9.47 -9.33 3.30
N LEU A 157 -8.53 -9.92 4.04
CA LEU A 157 -8.49 -11.37 4.22
C LEU A 157 -9.51 -11.86 5.24
N ASP A 158 -10.05 -10.96 6.09
CA ASP A 158 -11.17 -11.28 6.98
C ASP A 158 -12.50 -11.25 6.19
N SER A 159 -13.11 -12.40 6.04
CA SER A 159 -14.41 -12.55 5.37
C SER A 159 -15.55 -11.80 6.08
N GLN A 160 -15.38 -11.42 7.34
CA GLN A 160 -16.37 -10.70 8.15
C GLN A 160 -16.09 -9.20 8.28
N ALA A 161 -15.04 -8.68 7.63
CA ALA A 161 -14.72 -7.26 7.65
C ALA A 161 -15.93 -6.39 7.25
N GLY A 162 -16.09 -5.23 7.87
CA GLY A 162 -16.99 -4.17 7.43
C GLY A 162 -16.56 -3.57 6.08
N THR A 163 -17.03 -2.39 5.75
CA THR A 163 -16.64 -1.67 4.51
C THR A 163 -15.30 -0.95 4.68
N VAL A 164 -14.71 -0.51 3.55
CA VAL A 164 -13.53 0.39 3.59
C VAL A 164 -13.87 1.69 4.31
N GLU A 165 -15.07 2.25 4.10
CA GLU A 165 -15.53 3.46 4.81
C GLU A 165 -15.61 3.25 6.32
N ASP A 166 -16.00 2.05 6.80
CA ASP A 166 -16.02 1.75 8.25
C ASP A 166 -14.60 1.76 8.85
N GLN A 167 -13.61 1.31 8.10
CA GLN A 167 -12.20 1.35 8.56
C GLN A 167 -11.58 2.73 8.41
N LEU A 168 -11.89 3.47 7.35
CA LEU A 168 -11.25 4.72 6.93
C LEU A 168 -12.30 5.83 6.75
N PRO A 169 -13.05 6.19 7.81
CA PRO A 169 -14.20 7.09 7.69
C PRO A 169 -13.79 8.47 7.20
N GLY A 170 -14.49 8.96 6.18
CA GLY A 170 -14.30 10.27 5.57
C GLY A 170 -13.10 10.37 4.60
N LEU A 171 -12.30 9.33 4.46
CA LEU A 171 -11.16 9.32 3.54
C LEU A 171 -11.59 9.63 2.11
N GLY A 172 -12.67 9.01 1.62
CA GLY A 172 -13.11 9.19 0.24
C GLY A 172 -13.44 10.63 -0.13
N ALA A 173 -14.06 11.37 0.79
CA ALA A 173 -14.33 12.80 0.60
C ALA A 173 -13.04 13.60 0.54
N LYS A 174 -12.06 13.29 1.43
CA LYS A 174 -10.78 14.00 1.46
C LYS A 174 -9.90 13.75 0.24
N VAL A 175 -9.87 12.52 -0.24
CA VAL A 175 -9.14 12.17 -1.48
C VAL A 175 -9.73 12.95 -2.68
N ARG A 176 -11.06 13.00 -2.82
CA ARG A 176 -11.72 13.74 -3.91
C ARG A 176 -11.58 15.26 -3.78
N GLU A 177 -11.47 15.79 -2.57
CA GLU A 177 -11.15 17.21 -2.34
C GLU A 177 -9.71 17.52 -2.81
N ALA A 178 -8.74 16.69 -2.42
CA ALA A 178 -7.33 16.91 -2.74
C ALA A 178 -6.96 16.54 -4.18
N CYS A 179 -7.65 15.56 -4.78
CA CYS A 179 -7.48 15.14 -6.16
C CYS A 179 -8.88 14.91 -6.81
N PRO A 180 -9.56 15.96 -7.30
CA PRO A 180 -10.88 15.83 -7.92
C PRO A 180 -10.91 14.86 -9.10
N GLN A 181 -9.79 14.70 -9.81
CA GLN A 181 -9.63 13.82 -10.97
C GLN A 181 -9.20 12.40 -10.61
N VAL A 182 -9.32 11.98 -9.34
CA VAL A 182 -8.85 10.66 -8.86
C VAL A 182 -9.39 9.50 -9.69
N ASP A 183 -10.63 9.56 -10.16
CA ASP A 183 -11.23 8.49 -10.95
C ASP A 183 -10.69 8.41 -12.39
N ASP A 184 -10.07 9.49 -12.90
CA ASP A 184 -9.53 9.60 -14.26
C ASP A 184 -8.05 9.25 -14.35
N LEU A 185 -7.39 9.07 -13.22
CA LEU A 185 -5.97 8.76 -13.14
C LEU A 185 -5.62 7.47 -13.89
N LYS A 186 -4.43 7.45 -14.50
CA LYS A 186 -3.84 6.32 -15.20
C LYS A 186 -2.45 6.08 -14.66
N LEU A 187 -2.07 4.82 -14.48
CA LEU A 187 -0.72 4.47 -14.08
C LEU A 187 0.27 4.85 -15.19
N ALA A 188 1.18 5.76 -14.87
CA ALA A 188 2.23 6.24 -15.78
C ALA A 188 3.56 5.54 -15.53
N ALA A 189 3.90 5.28 -14.26
CA ALA A 189 5.12 4.56 -13.88
C ALA A 189 4.91 3.78 -12.58
N ARG A 190 5.57 2.63 -12.47
CA ARG A 190 5.66 1.83 -11.25
C ARG A 190 7.11 1.46 -10.99
N PHE A 191 7.59 1.77 -9.81
CA PHE A 191 8.90 1.34 -9.32
C PHE A 191 8.71 0.32 -8.21
N VAL A 192 9.25 -0.86 -8.41
CA VAL A 192 9.19 -1.95 -7.42
C VAL A 192 10.55 -2.10 -6.76
N THR A 193 10.57 -1.99 -5.44
CA THR A 193 11.81 -2.09 -4.65
C THR A 193 11.61 -3.04 -3.48
N ARG A 194 12.55 -3.96 -3.30
CA ARG A 194 12.63 -4.77 -2.09
C ARG A 194 13.52 -4.04 -1.08
N THR A 195 12.89 -3.34 -0.15
CA THR A 195 13.54 -2.50 0.85
C THR A 195 13.94 -3.34 2.05
N PRO A 196 15.22 -3.38 2.45
CA PRO A 196 15.68 -4.12 3.63
C PRO A 196 15.37 -3.33 4.92
N ALA A 197 14.10 -3.09 5.17
CA ALA A 197 13.56 -2.42 6.33
C ALA A 197 12.19 -2.98 6.71
N ASN A 198 11.88 -2.96 8.02
CA ASN A 198 10.55 -3.23 8.54
C ASN A 198 9.55 -2.19 8.01
N TRP A 199 8.35 -2.61 7.69
CA TRP A 199 7.30 -1.74 7.18
C TRP A 199 7.01 -0.53 8.08
N LYS A 200 7.10 -0.69 9.41
CA LYS A 200 6.90 0.40 10.37
C LYS A 200 8.00 1.47 10.30
N ASN A 201 9.26 1.10 9.97
CA ASN A 201 10.30 2.09 9.74
C ASN A 201 9.98 3.01 8.56
N ILE A 202 9.34 2.46 7.52
CA ILE A 202 8.94 3.23 6.33
C ILE A 202 7.74 4.12 6.69
N VAL A 203 6.78 3.58 7.44
CA VAL A 203 5.62 4.33 7.93
C VAL A 203 6.04 5.43 8.90
N ASP A 204 6.92 5.15 9.86
CA ASP A 204 7.44 6.14 10.81
C ASP A 204 8.16 7.29 10.10
N ASN A 205 8.99 6.97 9.08
CA ASN A 205 9.67 7.97 8.25
C ASN A 205 8.65 8.85 7.51
N TYR A 206 7.60 8.26 6.94
CA TYR A 206 6.57 9.00 6.23
C TYR A 206 5.71 9.89 7.15
N LEU A 207 5.46 9.47 8.39
CA LEU A 207 4.53 10.16 9.30
C LEU A 207 5.11 11.37 10.01
N GLU A 208 6.37 11.72 9.77
CA GLU A 208 6.99 12.91 10.34
C GLU A 208 7.76 13.69 9.26
N CYS A 209 7.96 14.98 9.46
CA CYS A 209 8.72 15.83 8.55
C CYS A 209 9.94 16.49 9.24
N TYR A 210 10.32 16.00 10.43
CA TYR A 210 11.51 16.47 11.16
C TYR A 210 12.80 16.21 10.37
N HIS A 211 12.83 15.13 9.55
CA HIS A 211 13.92 14.82 8.64
C HIS A 211 13.85 15.57 7.30
N CYS A 212 12.68 16.16 6.91
CA CYS A 212 12.49 16.70 5.56
C CYS A 212 13.53 17.76 5.19
N GLY A 213 13.83 18.68 6.09
CA GLY A 213 14.82 19.74 5.83
C GLY A 213 16.22 19.22 5.52
N PRO A 214 16.83 18.39 6.36
CA PRO A 214 18.17 17.85 6.13
C PRO A 214 18.25 16.75 5.09
N ALA A 215 17.20 15.97 4.88
CA ALA A 215 17.23 14.75 4.03
C ALA A 215 16.70 14.98 2.62
N HIS A 216 15.73 15.89 2.45
CA HIS A 216 15.04 16.15 1.19
C HIS A 216 15.15 17.60 0.72
N PRO A 217 16.31 18.05 0.24
CA PRO A 217 16.48 19.43 -0.23
C PRO A 217 15.46 19.79 -1.33
N GLY A 218 15.14 18.85 -2.24
CA GLY A 218 14.19 19.08 -3.32
C GLY A 218 12.74 19.21 -2.83
N PHE A 219 12.35 18.45 -1.80
CA PHE A 219 11.03 18.58 -1.17
C PHE A 219 10.94 19.91 -0.39
N ALA A 220 11.94 20.20 0.44
CA ALA A 220 12.01 21.43 1.22
C ALA A 220 12.10 22.70 0.34
N ASP A 221 12.59 22.57 -0.91
CA ASP A 221 12.56 23.65 -1.91
C ASP A 221 11.15 23.86 -2.49
N SER A 222 10.33 22.79 -2.55
CA SER A 222 8.99 22.78 -3.16
C SER A 222 7.86 23.00 -2.14
N VAL A 223 8.06 22.64 -0.87
CA VAL A 223 7.06 22.69 0.19
C VAL A 223 7.61 23.49 1.37
N GLN A 224 6.78 24.37 1.92
CA GLN A 224 7.13 25.18 3.09
C GLN A 224 7.06 24.31 4.34
N VAL A 225 8.21 23.70 4.73
CA VAL A 225 8.27 22.80 5.89
C VAL A 225 8.00 23.49 7.23
N ASP A 226 8.15 24.80 7.32
CA ASP A 226 7.76 25.64 8.45
C ASP A 226 6.24 25.93 8.52
N ARG A 227 5.51 25.54 7.48
CA ARG A 227 4.05 25.63 7.36
C ARG A 227 3.47 24.27 6.95
N TYR A 228 3.92 23.24 7.65
CA TYR A 228 3.55 21.85 7.42
C TYR A 228 2.92 21.29 8.69
N TRP A 229 1.77 20.64 8.58
CA TRP A 229 1.08 20.10 9.74
C TRP A 229 0.39 18.77 9.45
N HIS A 230 0.07 18.08 10.52
CA HIS A 230 -0.56 16.75 10.51
C HIS A 230 -1.90 16.81 11.22
N THR A 231 -2.87 16.05 10.71
CA THR A 231 -4.14 15.79 11.39
C THR A 231 -4.41 14.29 11.43
N LEU A 232 -4.95 13.82 12.56
CA LEU A 232 -5.25 12.41 12.80
C LEU A 232 -6.75 12.17 12.63
N HIS A 233 -7.11 11.13 11.88
CA HIS A 233 -8.48 10.75 11.54
C HIS A 233 -8.76 9.27 11.84
N GLY A 234 -8.31 8.77 13.00
CA GLY A 234 -8.39 7.35 13.37
C GLY A 234 -7.37 6.52 12.58
N ASN A 235 -7.85 5.73 11.63
CA ASN A 235 -7.00 4.84 10.83
C ASN A 235 -6.40 5.50 9.56
N TRP A 236 -6.44 6.80 9.45
CA TRP A 236 -5.72 7.55 8.43
C TRP A 236 -5.26 8.90 8.96
N THR A 237 -4.24 9.47 8.34
CA THR A 237 -3.72 10.78 8.70
C THR A 237 -3.66 11.66 7.47
N LEU A 238 -3.74 12.96 7.67
CA LEU A 238 -3.50 13.96 6.63
C LEU A 238 -2.26 14.77 7.00
N GLN A 239 -1.35 14.86 6.08
CA GLN A 239 -0.23 15.81 6.06
C GLN A 239 -0.58 16.92 5.06
N PHE A 240 -0.34 18.15 5.42
CA PHE A 240 -0.61 19.29 4.58
C PHE A 240 0.54 20.27 4.64
N GLY A 241 0.96 20.78 3.49
CA GLY A 241 1.96 21.83 3.40
C GLY A 241 1.65 22.80 2.25
N TYR A 242 1.93 24.08 2.46
CA TYR A 242 1.88 25.02 1.34
C TYR A 242 3.05 24.79 0.41
N ALA A 243 2.75 24.77 -0.88
CA ALA A 243 3.76 24.64 -1.91
C ALA A 243 4.36 25.99 -2.31
N ARG A 244 5.55 25.95 -2.87
CA ARG A 244 6.20 27.06 -3.57
C ARG A 244 6.80 26.56 -4.88
N PRO A 245 6.89 27.42 -5.91
CA PRO A 245 7.51 27.02 -7.18
C PRO A 245 8.95 26.57 -6.97
N SER A 246 9.32 25.47 -7.62
CA SER A 246 10.68 24.94 -7.63
C SER A 246 11.13 24.67 -9.06
N GLU A 247 12.37 25.02 -9.37
CA GLU A 247 12.98 24.72 -10.68
C GLU A 247 13.29 23.22 -10.86
N GLN A 248 13.39 22.48 -9.75
CA GLN A 248 13.82 21.08 -9.77
C GLN A 248 12.64 20.09 -9.79
N SER A 249 11.49 20.45 -9.20
CA SER A 249 10.38 19.51 -9.02
C SER A 249 9.05 20.02 -9.61
N PHE A 250 8.42 21.03 -9.00
CA PHE A 250 7.08 21.45 -9.39
C PHE A 250 7.09 22.89 -9.90
N LYS A 251 6.58 23.07 -11.13
CA LYS A 251 6.34 24.38 -11.73
C LYS A 251 4.85 24.66 -11.70
N PHE A 252 4.44 25.74 -11.08
CA PHE A 252 3.07 26.27 -11.11
C PHE A 252 3.09 27.78 -11.18
N GLU A 253 1.95 28.40 -11.54
CA GLU A 253 1.85 29.83 -11.72
C GLU A 253 2.13 30.58 -10.43
N GLU A 254 3.01 31.59 -10.50
CA GLU A 254 3.33 32.46 -9.39
C GLU A 254 2.06 33.19 -8.90
N GLY A 255 1.86 33.21 -7.57
CA GLY A 255 0.69 33.83 -6.95
C GLY A 255 -0.54 32.92 -6.84
N LYS A 256 -0.52 31.70 -7.37
CA LYS A 256 -1.55 30.69 -7.15
C LYS A 256 -1.20 29.91 -5.88
N GLU A 257 -2.03 29.97 -4.84
CA GLU A 257 -1.86 29.08 -3.69
C GLU A 257 -2.01 27.65 -4.14
N SER A 258 -1.00 26.87 -3.88
CA SER A 258 -0.98 25.43 -4.16
C SER A 258 -0.51 24.71 -2.90
N SER A 259 -0.91 23.45 -2.77
CA SER A 259 -0.66 22.69 -1.56
C SER A 259 -0.26 21.25 -1.90
N PHE A 260 0.56 20.69 -1.05
CA PHE A 260 0.84 19.28 -0.98
C PHE A 260 -0.11 18.63 0.04
N HIS A 261 -0.68 17.49 -0.31
CA HIS A 261 -1.42 16.63 0.60
C HIS A 261 -0.79 15.25 0.61
N GLY A 262 -0.37 14.80 1.78
CA GLY A 262 0.03 13.43 2.04
C GLY A 262 -1.02 12.75 2.91
N ILE A 263 -1.45 11.55 2.55
CA ILE A 263 -2.39 10.77 3.36
C ILE A 263 -1.78 9.41 3.61
N TRP A 264 -1.59 9.05 4.86
CA TRP A 264 -1.30 7.67 5.23
C TRP A 264 -2.59 6.95 5.60
N LEU A 265 -2.75 5.76 5.07
CA LEU A 265 -3.85 4.85 5.34
C LEU A 265 -3.32 3.64 6.10
N TRP A 266 -3.96 3.34 7.22
CA TRP A 266 -3.67 2.11 7.96
C TRP A 266 -3.88 0.86 7.07
N PRO A 267 -2.93 -0.12 7.11
CA PRO A 267 -1.68 -0.06 7.87
C PRO A 267 -0.49 0.52 7.08
N CYS A 268 -0.50 0.52 5.75
CA CYS A 268 0.75 0.60 5.00
C CYS A 268 0.61 1.18 3.58
N THR A 269 -0.32 2.11 3.36
CA THR A 269 -0.46 2.79 2.06
C THR A 269 -0.36 4.29 2.24
N MET A 270 0.34 4.98 1.33
CA MET A 270 0.49 6.41 1.34
C MET A 270 0.03 6.99 0.00
N PHE A 271 -0.84 8.00 0.08
CA PHE A 271 -1.31 8.78 -1.05
C PHE A 271 -0.67 10.16 -1.01
N ASN A 272 -0.02 10.57 -2.08
CA ASN A 272 0.56 11.91 -2.19
C ASN A 272 -0.06 12.64 -3.38
N MET A 273 -0.66 13.77 -3.10
CA MET A 273 -1.18 14.71 -4.08
C MET A 273 -0.24 15.94 -4.08
N PRO A 274 0.75 15.95 -4.98
CA PRO A 274 1.66 17.07 -5.13
C PRO A 274 0.93 18.30 -5.66
N PRO A 275 1.55 19.49 -5.62
CA PRO A 275 0.94 20.72 -6.11
C PRO A 275 0.87 20.78 -7.64
N LEU A 276 0.43 19.70 -8.27
CA LEU A 276 0.26 19.54 -9.70
C LEU A 276 -1.10 18.87 -9.97
N GLU A 277 -1.98 19.60 -10.64
CA GLU A 277 -3.31 19.11 -10.95
C GLU A 277 -3.27 17.83 -11.80
N GLY A 278 -4.12 16.86 -11.46
CA GLY A 278 -4.22 15.59 -12.19
C GLY A 278 -3.03 14.65 -12.02
N MET A 279 -2.24 14.83 -10.97
CA MET A 279 -1.16 13.93 -10.58
C MET A 279 -1.39 13.39 -9.17
N MET A 280 -1.00 12.13 -8.99
CA MET A 280 -0.96 11.49 -7.69
C MET A 280 0.20 10.48 -7.66
N THR A 281 0.88 10.36 -6.52
CA THR A 281 1.75 9.20 -6.29
C THR A 281 1.19 8.34 -5.16
N VAL A 282 1.36 7.04 -5.29
CA VAL A 282 0.90 6.08 -4.28
C VAL A 282 2.04 5.15 -3.92
N ILE A 283 2.25 4.99 -2.62
CA ILE A 283 3.21 4.04 -2.10
C ILE A 283 2.43 2.91 -1.43
N TYR A 284 2.59 1.72 -1.96
CA TYR A 284 2.05 0.49 -1.38
C TYR A 284 3.19 -0.26 -0.71
N GLU A 285 3.05 -0.54 0.57
CA GLU A 285 4.01 -1.30 1.33
C GLU A 285 3.46 -2.71 1.59
N PHE A 286 4.11 -3.70 1.04
CA PHE A 286 3.77 -5.11 1.24
C PHE A 286 4.86 -5.78 2.09
N PRO A 287 4.66 -5.91 3.40
CA PRO A 287 5.66 -6.54 4.27
C PRO A 287 5.88 -8.00 3.90
N VAL A 288 7.15 -8.40 3.81
CA VAL A 288 7.57 -9.76 3.45
C VAL A 288 7.96 -10.53 4.71
N ASP A 289 8.74 -9.90 5.56
CA ASP A 289 9.18 -10.42 6.85
C ASP A 289 9.48 -9.24 7.81
N ALA A 290 9.99 -9.53 9.01
CA ALA A 290 10.29 -8.52 10.02
C ALA A 290 11.28 -7.44 9.56
N GLU A 291 12.07 -7.70 8.52
CA GLU A 291 13.17 -6.82 8.11
C GLU A 291 13.13 -6.46 6.61
N THR A 292 12.07 -6.87 5.92
CA THR A 292 11.96 -6.67 4.47
C THR A 292 10.55 -6.27 4.08
N THR A 293 10.44 -5.21 3.30
CA THR A 293 9.19 -4.73 2.73
C THR A 293 9.32 -4.62 1.21
N LEU A 294 8.34 -5.12 0.48
CA LEU A 294 8.20 -4.90 -0.96
C LEU A 294 7.41 -3.61 -1.16
N GLN A 295 8.05 -2.61 -1.72
CA GLN A 295 7.43 -1.31 -2.02
C GLN A 295 7.07 -1.23 -3.49
N HIS A 296 5.80 -0.89 -3.80
CA HIS A 296 5.41 -0.35 -5.09
C HIS A 296 5.23 1.15 -4.96
N TYR A 297 5.99 1.90 -5.72
CA TYR A 297 5.85 3.35 -5.84
C TYR A 297 5.25 3.66 -7.21
N ASP A 298 4.00 4.05 -7.22
CA ASP A 298 3.23 4.31 -8.42
C ASP A 298 3.06 5.80 -8.66
N ILE A 299 3.20 6.21 -9.91
CA ILE A 299 2.95 7.58 -10.37
C ILE A 299 1.79 7.55 -11.34
N TYR A 300 0.79 8.35 -11.06
CA TYR A 300 -0.43 8.48 -11.85
C TYR A 300 -0.57 9.87 -12.42
N PHE A 301 -1.06 9.95 -13.66
CA PHE A 301 -1.52 11.17 -14.31
C PHE A 301 -2.89 10.93 -14.95
N THR A 302 -3.62 12.00 -15.27
CA THR A 302 -4.91 11.90 -15.97
C THR A 302 -4.75 11.57 -17.46
N ASN A 303 -3.56 11.81 -18.02
CA ASN A 303 -3.23 11.52 -19.42
C ASN A 303 -2.27 10.33 -19.54
N THR A 304 -2.28 9.67 -20.70
CA THR A 304 -1.35 8.56 -21.04
C THR A 304 -0.27 8.99 -22.01
N ASP A 305 -0.46 10.12 -22.71
CA ASP A 305 0.55 10.74 -23.57
C ASP A 305 1.29 11.79 -22.73
N LEU A 306 2.42 11.37 -22.18
CA LEU A 306 3.16 12.14 -21.17
C LEU A 306 4.01 13.22 -21.82
N SER A 307 3.98 14.43 -21.26
CA SER A 307 4.86 15.52 -21.68
C SER A 307 6.31 15.30 -21.22
N ASP A 308 7.26 16.05 -21.80
CA ASP A 308 8.65 16.00 -21.40
C ASP A 308 8.85 16.39 -19.92
N GLU A 309 8.03 17.32 -19.40
CA GLU A 309 8.04 17.71 -17.99
C GLU A 309 7.56 16.56 -17.08
N GLN A 310 6.51 15.85 -17.48
CA GLN A 310 6.01 14.69 -16.73
C GLN A 310 7.05 13.56 -16.73
N LEU A 311 7.72 13.31 -17.85
CA LEU A 311 8.80 12.32 -17.93
C LEU A 311 9.99 12.70 -17.02
N LYS A 312 10.42 13.96 -17.05
CA LYS A 312 11.47 14.46 -16.14
C LYS A 312 11.09 14.34 -14.66
N LEU A 313 9.82 14.58 -14.34
CA LEU A 313 9.33 14.43 -12.98
C LEU A 313 9.34 12.96 -12.54
N ILE A 314 8.97 12.02 -13.40
CA ILE A 314 9.09 10.58 -13.15
C ILE A 314 10.56 10.20 -12.89
N ASP A 315 11.48 10.70 -13.70
CA ASP A 315 12.93 10.46 -13.53
C ASP A 315 13.42 11.04 -12.20
N TRP A 316 12.97 12.23 -11.81
CA TRP A 316 13.31 12.84 -10.53
C TRP A 316 12.84 12.01 -9.33
N TYR A 317 11.60 11.51 -9.39
CA TYR A 317 11.10 10.58 -8.35
C TYR A 317 11.93 9.31 -8.27
N ARG A 318 12.31 8.73 -9.42
CA ARG A 318 13.10 7.50 -9.49
C ARG A 318 14.51 7.67 -8.94
N ASP A 319 15.20 8.73 -9.38
CA ASP A 319 16.65 8.86 -9.26
C ASP A 319 17.09 9.75 -8.10
N VAL A 320 16.21 10.63 -7.61
CA VAL A 320 16.51 11.60 -6.57
C VAL A 320 15.65 11.36 -5.33
N PHE A 321 14.35 11.60 -5.40
CA PHE A 321 13.48 11.68 -4.24
C PHE A 321 13.40 10.34 -3.48
N ARG A 322 13.02 9.26 -4.15
CA ARG A 322 12.89 7.95 -3.50
C ARG A 322 14.17 7.39 -2.87
N PRO A 323 15.35 7.48 -3.53
CA PRO A 323 16.59 6.99 -2.93
C PRO A 323 17.01 7.72 -1.65
N GLU A 324 16.54 8.95 -1.41
CA GLU A 324 16.82 9.68 -0.18
C GLU A 324 16.21 8.95 1.02
N ASP A 325 14.92 8.64 0.99
CA ASP A 325 14.22 7.91 2.06
C ASP A 325 14.72 6.47 2.22
N LEU A 326 14.87 5.75 1.12
CA LEU A 326 15.31 4.35 1.15
C LEU A 326 16.62 4.18 1.94
N ARG A 327 17.58 5.07 1.73
CA ARG A 327 18.87 5.05 2.46
C ARG A 327 18.70 5.29 3.97
N LEU A 328 17.75 6.15 4.36
CA LEU A 328 17.48 6.44 5.76
C LEU A 328 16.86 5.23 6.45
N VAL A 329 15.78 4.69 5.91
CA VAL A 329 15.06 3.56 6.53
C VAL A 329 15.91 2.28 6.60
N GLU A 330 16.73 2.02 5.57
CA GLU A 330 17.73 0.94 5.59
C GLU A 330 18.78 1.13 6.70
N SER A 331 19.24 2.35 6.89
CA SER A 331 20.20 2.69 7.95
C SER A 331 19.58 2.54 9.33
N VAL A 332 18.33 2.99 9.51
CA VAL A 332 17.57 2.82 10.76
C VAL A 332 17.40 1.34 11.08
N GLN A 333 16.99 0.51 10.11
CA GLN A 333 16.84 -0.94 10.32
C GLN A 333 18.12 -1.61 10.83
N LYS A 334 19.28 -1.21 10.32
CA LYS A 334 20.59 -1.67 10.80
C LYS A 334 20.87 -1.18 12.21
N GLY A 335 20.59 0.10 12.47
CA GLY A 335 20.82 0.77 13.74
C GLY A 335 20.00 0.18 14.90
N LEU A 336 18.75 -0.18 14.65
CA LEU A 336 17.85 -0.80 15.64
C LEU A 336 18.38 -2.12 16.21
N LYS A 337 19.27 -2.81 15.51
CA LYS A 337 19.94 -4.05 15.95
C LYS A 337 21.25 -3.79 16.68
N SER A 338 21.72 -2.55 16.73
CA SER A 338 23.00 -2.20 17.35
C SER A 338 22.92 -2.31 18.88
N ARG A 339 23.97 -2.84 19.49
CA ARG A 339 24.14 -2.83 20.96
C ARG A 339 24.28 -1.40 21.52
N GLY A 340 24.59 -0.42 20.69
CA GLY A 340 24.67 0.99 21.06
C GLY A 340 23.30 1.70 21.11
N TYR A 341 22.27 1.11 20.47
CA TYR A 341 20.92 1.62 20.54
C TYR A 341 20.20 1.07 21.77
N ARG A 342 19.68 1.95 22.63
CA ARG A 342 19.10 1.57 23.94
C ARG A 342 17.68 1.01 23.85
N GLY A 343 17.23 0.62 22.66
CA GLY A 343 15.95 -0.02 22.38
C GLY A 343 14.80 0.92 22.08
N GLN A 344 14.88 2.19 22.47
CA GLN A 344 13.89 3.25 22.13
C GLN A 344 14.60 4.60 21.98
N GLY A 345 14.09 5.44 21.09
CA GLY A 345 14.48 6.86 20.93
C GLY A 345 13.41 7.79 21.44
N ARG A 346 13.74 9.07 21.64
CA ARG A 346 12.75 10.13 21.91
C ARG A 346 12.13 10.57 20.58
N ILE A 347 10.80 10.73 20.57
CA ILE A 347 10.11 11.42 19.50
C ILE A 347 10.39 12.91 19.66
N MET A 348 10.74 13.59 18.57
CA MET A 348 10.82 15.04 18.52
C MET A 348 9.46 15.56 18.06
N ALA A 349 8.82 16.36 18.92
CA ALA A 349 7.63 17.08 18.52
C ALA A 349 8.07 18.27 17.64
N ASP A 350 7.57 18.33 16.44
CA ASP A 350 7.63 19.54 15.63
C ASP A 350 6.78 20.61 16.32
N GLY A 351 7.38 21.79 16.56
CA GLY A 351 6.82 22.87 17.38
C GLY A 351 5.54 23.49 16.84
#